data_98eab9d0af6766eb4c56befce75c1f8c
#
_entry.id   98eab9d0af6766eb4c56befce75c1f8c
#
_cell.length_a   1.000
_cell.length_b   1.000
_cell.length_c   1.000
_cell.angle_alpha   90.00
_cell.angle_beta   90.00
_cell.angle_gamma   90.00
#
_symmetry.space_group_name_H-M   'P 1'
#
loop_
_entity.id
_entity.type
_entity.pdbx_description
1 polymer ?
#
loop_
_entity_poly.entity_id
_entity_poly.type
_entity_poly.pdbx_seq_one_letter_code
_entity_poly.pdbx_strand_id
1 'polypeptide(L)'
;MNRRDILKSAALMPLIPSIHALSQDPKHLWQGYDFGSNFAAKDRLSQGPFDIDQDDGWQTILFTTPSEKPLRNPGLGLLGYTWEEGGPSIAVREGRQTLEDHVEKMASLPFVDVLYIRCDWRNVQKQPGRLDLDPIWDLTLAAAKRHGKRVAFRVQSSNTAFQPKQLALPEFLRAKVPMVSIGHIGMYGDAGDTTKGDYIEPRYDHPEYQGALAELNRMLADRFDGNPLIEFVDVMHIGFWGEGHFSGYPSPFPDAETAKRTLSQMVRMQLATWKKTPLAMNTQPDISFTGNREAIDIAVRGGAWVRSDSIIVEEPIQIEELANRPPWLAAILEDGTLRQYDAPKLKVDAAGVNELENYMLHVLDLKANYWSLWTESENLASYNERYPRGFARLRARMGYRVRPSWVWQRKRFGTSELVAAVSNNGVAGVPGVLWLTAKSPDGKINLRGSLEPGHPYGDALRLGSFLLPKGYVGTINLQAEIEIRPDVLKPVAWACEQPLNADGSLSLDVKPMNDPNWRKGI
;
A
#
# COMPACT_ATOMS: atom_id res chain seq x y z
N MET A 1 -2.99 -15.79 42.56
CA MET A 1 -1.62 -15.90 42.04
C MET A 1 -0.95 -14.55 42.18
N ASN A 2 0.13 -14.47 42.95
CA ASN A 2 0.76 -13.22 43.36
C ASN A 2 1.81 -12.80 42.28
N ARG A 3 1.95 -11.50 42.02
CA ARG A 3 2.92 -10.93 41.01
C ARG A 3 4.36 -11.45 41.14
N ARG A 4 4.73 -11.97 42.34
CA ARG A 4 6.05 -12.58 42.59
C ARG A 4 6.23 -13.98 42.01
N ASP A 5 5.15 -14.71 41.73
CA ASP A 5 5.22 -16.09 41.21
C ASP A 5 5.37 -16.09 39.67
N ILE A 6 4.94 -15.01 39.00
CA ILE A 6 5.10 -14.81 37.56
C ILE A 6 6.56 -14.49 37.21
N LEU A 7 7.29 -13.83 38.10
CA LEU A 7 8.70 -13.46 37.88
C LEU A 7 9.68 -14.62 38.12
N LYS A 8 9.28 -15.69 38.79
CA LYS A 8 10.12 -16.87 39.00
C LYS A 8 10.06 -17.90 37.87
N SER A 9 9.02 -17.86 37.05
CA SER A 9 8.89 -18.71 35.85
C SER A 9 9.62 -18.15 34.62
N ALA A 10 10.07 -16.90 34.66
CA ALA A 10 10.81 -16.26 33.55
C ALA A 10 12.33 -16.54 33.55
N ALA A 11 12.83 -17.28 34.55
CA ALA A 11 14.28 -17.48 34.75
C ALA A 11 14.87 -18.74 34.09
N LEU A 12 14.10 -19.48 33.28
CA LEU A 12 14.56 -20.70 32.61
C LEU A 12 14.14 -20.75 31.13
N MET A 13 14.21 -19.60 30.43
CA MET A 13 14.27 -19.68 28.98
C MET A 13 15.72 -19.90 28.56
N PRO A 14 16.02 -20.92 27.73
CA PRO A 14 17.35 -21.08 27.17
C PRO A 14 17.72 -19.81 26.41
N LEU A 15 18.96 -19.33 26.61
CA LEU A 15 19.59 -18.30 25.81
C LEU A 15 19.42 -18.67 24.33
N ILE A 16 18.42 -18.15 23.68
CA ILE A 16 18.27 -18.27 22.24
C ILE A 16 19.47 -17.54 21.66
N PRO A 17 20.33 -18.22 20.88
CA PRO A 17 21.47 -17.56 20.25
C PRO A 17 20.96 -16.41 19.42
N SER A 18 21.63 -15.27 19.54
CA SER A 18 21.38 -14.03 18.82
C SER A 18 20.88 -14.32 17.42
N ILE A 19 19.72 -13.82 17.18
CA ILE A 19 18.91 -14.08 16.01
C ILE A 19 19.74 -13.74 14.77
N HIS A 20 20.18 -14.75 14.06
CA HIS A 20 20.31 -14.64 12.62
C HIS A 20 18.99 -14.04 12.13
N ALA A 21 19.01 -13.21 11.09
CA ALA A 21 17.78 -12.93 10.37
C ALA A 21 17.16 -14.30 10.08
N LEU A 22 16.32 -14.76 11.00
CA LEU A 22 15.63 -16.01 10.82
C LEU A 22 14.75 -15.76 9.63
N SER A 23 14.93 -16.53 8.57
CA SER A 23 13.95 -16.59 7.50
C SER A 23 12.63 -16.95 8.15
N GLN A 24 11.85 -15.91 8.49
CA GLN A 24 10.47 -16.15 8.88
C GLN A 24 9.79 -16.68 7.65
N ASP A 25 9.15 -17.82 7.76
CA ASP A 25 8.39 -18.39 6.66
C ASP A 25 7.32 -17.35 6.25
N PRO A 26 7.39 -16.76 5.04
CA PRO A 26 6.43 -15.77 4.57
C PRO A 26 4.97 -16.25 4.67
N LYS A 27 4.75 -17.56 4.73
CA LYS A 27 3.43 -18.15 4.92
C LYS A 27 2.74 -17.74 6.22
N HIS A 28 3.51 -17.33 7.22
CA HIS A 28 2.96 -16.84 8.50
C HIS A 28 2.61 -15.36 8.50
N LEU A 29 2.98 -14.61 7.46
CA LEU A 29 2.80 -13.17 7.36
C LEU A 29 1.33 -12.75 7.56
N TRP A 30 0.40 -13.58 7.09
CA TRP A 30 -1.03 -13.31 7.06
C TRP A 30 -1.81 -14.02 8.19
N GLN A 31 -1.12 -14.76 9.05
CA GLN A 31 -1.75 -15.50 10.16
C GLN A 31 -1.71 -14.76 11.49
N GLY A 32 -1.31 -13.52 11.49
CA GLY A 32 -1.06 -12.72 12.68
C GLY A 32 0.39 -12.86 13.15
N TYR A 33 0.98 -11.74 13.50
CA TYR A 33 2.34 -11.63 13.95
C TYR A 33 2.37 -11.43 15.47
N ASP A 34 3.07 -12.31 16.19
CA ASP A 34 3.28 -12.14 17.62
C ASP A 34 4.41 -11.15 17.88
N PHE A 35 4.06 -9.91 18.18
CA PHE A 35 5.02 -8.88 18.57
C PHE A 35 5.74 -9.18 19.90
N GLY A 36 5.23 -10.11 20.72
CA GLY A 36 5.79 -10.43 22.04
C GLY A 36 7.16 -11.13 21.98
N SER A 37 7.45 -11.84 20.91
CA SER A 37 8.69 -12.63 20.77
C SER A 37 9.93 -11.79 20.40
N ASN A 38 9.77 -10.52 20.00
CA ASN A 38 10.86 -9.69 19.49
C ASN A 38 11.51 -8.76 20.50
N PHE A 39 11.12 -8.79 21.75
CA PHE A 39 11.66 -7.93 22.79
C PHE A 39 13.02 -8.36 23.39
N ALA A 40 13.74 -9.27 22.76
CA ALA A 40 15.17 -9.40 23.02
C ALA A 40 16.01 -8.18 22.52
N ALA A 41 15.33 -7.12 22.09
CA ALA A 41 15.99 -5.88 21.62
C ALA A 41 16.80 -5.18 22.72
N LYS A 42 16.48 -5.38 24.01
CA LYS A 42 17.27 -4.81 25.11
C LYS A 42 18.72 -5.30 25.11
N ASP A 43 18.92 -6.57 24.84
CA ASP A 43 20.26 -7.15 24.86
C ASP A 43 21.07 -6.80 23.59
N ARG A 44 20.40 -6.34 22.54
CA ARG A 44 21.09 -5.95 21.30
C ARG A 44 21.60 -4.51 21.35
N LEU A 45 20.89 -3.61 22.01
CA LEU A 45 21.31 -2.20 22.14
C LEU A 45 22.49 -2.05 23.10
N SER A 46 22.61 -2.91 24.11
CA SER A 46 23.73 -2.91 25.05
C SER A 46 25.02 -3.52 24.49
N GLN A 47 24.93 -4.19 23.34
CA GLN A 47 26.09 -4.80 22.66
C GLN A 47 26.43 -4.11 21.33
N GLY A 48 25.89 -2.93 21.12
CA GLY A 48 26.08 -2.16 19.90
C GLY A 48 27.26 -1.22 19.95
N PRO A 49 27.46 -0.42 18.92
CA PRO A 49 28.60 0.51 18.73
C PRO A 49 28.59 1.70 19.68
N PHE A 50 27.68 1.73 20.65
CA PHE A 50 27.69 2.71 21.74
C PHE A 50 28.71 2.37 22.83
N ASP A 51 29.21 1.16 22.87
CA ASP A 51 30.42 0.83 23.64
C ASP A 51 31.62 1.40 22.87
N ILE A 52 32.15 2.47 23.41
CA ILE A 52 33.13 3.37 22.78
C ILE A 52 34.50 2.74 22.58
N ASP A 53 34.73 1.53 23.09
CA ASP A 53 36.01 0.87 23.02
C ASP A 53 36.13 0.09 21.70
N GLN A 54 36.94 0.61 20.79
CA GLN A 54 37.29 -0.06 19.53
C GLN A 54 37.95 -1.44 19.73
N ASP A 55 38.43 -1.72 20.94
CA ASP A 55 38.98 -3.00 21.30
C ASP A 55 37.94 -4.11 21.50
N ASP A 56 36.65 -3.78 21.52
CA ASP A 56 35.55 -4.75 21.67
C ASP A 56 35.24 -5.55 20.40
N GLY A 57 35.99 -5.36 19.35
CA GLY A 57 35.81 -6.09 18.09
C GLY A 57 34.64 -5.60 17.25
N TRP A 58 34.19 -4.34 17.47
CA TRP A 58 33.25 -3.64 16.65
C TRP A 58 33.94 -2.57 15.80
N GLN A 59 33.48 -2.41 14.56
CA GLN A 59 33.91 -1.34 13.67
C GLN A 59 32.74 -0.86 12.84
N THR A 60 32.45 0.43 12.85
CA THR A 60 31.49 1.05 11.90
C THR A 60 32.12 1.08 10.51
N ILE A 61 31.48 0.46 9.54
CA ILE A 61 31.96 0.42 8.14
C ILE A 61 31.07 1.25 7.20
N LEU A 62 29.86 1.62 7.62
CA LEU A 62 28.98 2.53 6.89
C LEU A 62 28.11 3.29 7.87
N PHE A 63 27.98 4.59 7.61
CA PHE A 63 26.98 5.46 8.19
C PHE A 63 26.24 6.16 7.04
N THR A 64 24.91 6.21 7.08
CA THR A 64 24.13 6.87 6.03
C THR A 64 23.37 8.07 6.53
N THR A 65 23.24 9.08 5.67
CA THR A 65 22.41 10.26 5.87
C THR A 65 21.05 10.03 5.22
N PRO A 66 19.92 10.37 5.89
CA PRO A 66 18.60 10.26 5.28
C PRO A 66 18.50 11.15 4.04
N SER A 67 17.85 10.66 3.00
CA SER A 67 17.55 11.44 1.80
C SER A 67 16.10 11.87 1.78
N GLU A 68 15.85 13.11 1.40
CA GLU A 68 14.52 13.64 1.13
C GLU A 68 14.11 13.49 -0.35
N LYS A 69 14.99 12.95 -1.20
CA LYS A 69 14.68 12.74 -2.61
C LYS A 69 13.47 11.83 -2.79
N PRO A 70 12.61 12.12 -3.77
CA PRO A 70 11.48 11.24 -4.08
C PRO A 70 11.94 9.82 -4.39
N LEU A 71 11.25 8.85 -3.81
CA LEU A 71 11.45 7.43 -4.09
C LEU A 71 10.20 6.85 -4.76
N ARG A 72 10.41 5.92 -5.68
CA ARG A 72 9.34 5.17 -6.35
C ARG A 72 9.36 3.70 -5.93
N ASN A 73 9.59 3.45 -4.67
CA ASN A 73 9.56 2.10 -4.14
C ASN A 73 8.16 1.47 -4.26
N PRO A 74 8.05 0.15 -4.41
CA PRO A 74 6.77 -0.55 -4.36
C PRO A 74 6.06 -0.30 -3.03
N GLY A 75 4.75 -0.24 -3.02
CA GLY A 75 3.99 -0.09 -1.79
C GLY A 75 3.91 1.33 -1.25
N LEU A 76 4.16 2.35 -2.07
CA LEU A 76 3.98 3.78 -1.72
C LEU A 76 3.84 4.66 -2.97
N GLY A 77 3.19 5.81 -2.85
CA GLY A 77 3.17 6.81 -3.92
C GLY A 77 1.92 7.67 -3.97
N LEU A 78 1.92 8.66 -4.87
CA LEU A 78 0.77 9.49 -5.20
C LEU A 78 0.08 8.91 -6.44
N LEU A 79 -1.26 8.75 -6.37
CA LEU A 79 -2.07 8.25 -7.47
C LEU A 79 -2.68 9.42 -8.25
N GLY A 80 -2.63 9.34 -9.58
CA GLY A 80 -3.33 10.26 -10.48
C GLY A 80 -4.30 9.50 -11.38
N TYR A 81 -5.51 10.02 -11.56
CA TYR A 81 -6.57 9.35 -12.29
C TYR A 81 -6.42 9.55 -13.80
N THR A 82 -6.41 8.46 -14.55
CA THR A 82 -6.59 8.48 -16.01
C THR A 82 -8.03 8.19 -16.40
N TRP A 83 -8.81 7.58 -15.50
CA TRP A 83 -10.23 7.37 -15.64
C TRP A 83 -10.91 7.49 -14.27
N GLU A 84 -11.84 8.41 -14.15
CA GLU A 84 -12.67 8.64 -12.98
C GLU A 84 -14.05 8.00 -13.14
N GLU A 85 -14.91 8.13 -12.14
CA GLU A 85 -16.30 7.68 -12.16
C GLU A 85 -17.07 8.16 -13.40
N GLY A 86 -16.85 9.40 -13.79
CA GLY A 86 -17.49 10.01 -14.97
C GLY A 86 -16.83 9.65 -16.30
N GLY A 87 -15.85 8.76 -16.31
CA GLY A 87 -15.01 8.48 -17.48
C GLY A 87 -13.71 9.28 -17.47
N PRO A 88 -13.09 9.52 -18.63
CA PRO A 88 -11.97 10.43 -18.75
C PRO A 88 -12.43 11.88 -18.47
N SER A 89 -11.49 12.81 -18.39
CA SER A 89 -11.75 14.22 -18.08
C SER A 89 -12.93 14.82 -18.89
N ILE A 90 -13.53 15.88 -18.35
CA ILE A 90 -14.56 16.64 -19.07
C ILE A 90 -14.06 17.09 -20.44
N ALA A 91 -12.78 17.52 -20.53
CA ALA A 91 -12.18 17.96 -21.79
C ALA A 91 -12.18 16.87 -22.87
N VAL A 92 -11.94 15.62 -22.50
CA VAL A 92 -12.02 14.47 -23.43
C VAL A 92 -13.47 14.22 -23.84
N ARG A 93 -14.39 14.22 -22.88
CA ARG A 93 -15.82 13.97 -23.16
C ARG A 93 -16.46 15.03 -24.08
N GLU A 94 -15.96 16.25 -24.01
CA GLU A 94 -16.39 17.36 -24.87
C GLU A 94 -15.57 17.48 -26.19
N GLY A 95 -14.64 16.56 -26.43
CA GLY A 95 -13.82 16.55 -27.64
C GLY A 95 -12.78 17.67 -27.71
N ARG A 96 -12.47 18.34 -26.58
CA ARG A 96 -11.44 19.39 -26.48
C ARG A 96 -10.04 18.84 -26.28
N GLN A 97 -9.92 17.56 -25.96
CA GLN A 97 -8.68 16.85 -25.71
C GLN A 97 -8.80 15.40 -26.19
N THR A 98 -7.71 14.84 -26.72
CA THR A 98 -7.68 13.41 -27.03
C THR A 98 -7.50 12.57 -25.77
N LEU A 99 -7.87 11.29 -25.84
CA LEU A 99 -7.66 10.37 -24.72
C LEU A 99 -6.17 10.15 -24.44
N GLU A 100 -5.38 10.08 -25.48
CA GLU A 100 -3.91 9.97 -25.40
C GLU A 100 -3.29 11.16 -24.69
N ASP A 101 -3.67 12.39 -25.07
CA ASP A 101 -3.17 13.61 -24.42
C ASP A 101 -3.57 13.69 -22.95
N HIS A 102 -4.78 13.26 -22.61
CA HIS A 102 -5.26 13.21 -21.23
C HIS A 102 -4.38 12.28 -20.38
N VAL A 103 -4.18 11.04 -20.86
CA VAL A 103 -3.35 10.06 -20.16
C VAL A 103 -1.89 10.53 -20.05
N GLU A 104 -1.35 11.09 -21.14
CA GLU A 104 0.04 11.56 -21.17
C GLU A 104 0.27 12.73 -20.23
N LYS A 105 -0.66 13.68 -20.13
CA LYS A 105 -0.57 14.80 -19.17
C LYS A 105 -0.50 14.28 -17.73
N MET A 106 -1.40 13.35 -17.33
CA MET A 106 -1.36 12.76 -16.00
C MET A 106 -0.06 11.99 -15.77
N ALA A 107 0.36 11.20 -16.75
CA ALA A 107 1.58 10.40 -16.67
C ALA A 107 2.87 11.27 -16.63
N SER A 108 2.87 12.45 -17.21
CA SER A 108 4.03 13.35 -17.21
C SER A 108 4.25 14.07 -15.88
N LEU A 109 3.25 14.13 -14.98
CA LEU A 109 3.38 14.80 -13.68
C LEU A 109 4.48 14.13 -12.84
N PRO A 110 5.56 14.85 -12.45
CA PRO A 110 6.74 14.22 -11.85
C PRO A 110 6.47 13.63 -10.44
N PHE A 111 5.45 14.11 -9.77
CA PHE A 111 5.08 13.69 -8.42
C PHE A 111 4.01 12.58 -8.39
N VAL A 112 3.34 12.27 -9.49
CA VAL A 112 2.46 11.11 -9.61
C VAL A 112 3.31 9.85 -9.82
N ASP A 113 3.07 8.82 -9.02
CA ASP A 113 3.84 7.56 -9.02
C ASP A 113 3.03 6.39 -9.57
N VAL A 114 1.70 6.46 -9.46
CA VAL A 114 0.76 5.42 -9.89
C VAL A 114 -0.36 6.04 -10.70
N LEU A 115 -0.66 5.49 -11.87
CA LEU A 115 -1.83 5.87 -12.67
C LEU A 115 -3.02 5.01 -12.26
N TYR A 116 -4.18 5.63 -12.07
CA TYR A 116 -5.33 4.94 -11.53
C TYR A 116 -6.50 4.94 -12.51
N ILE A 117 -7.06 3.74 -12.77
CA ILE A 117 -8.23 3.52 -13.63
C ILE A 117 -9.40 3.12 -12.74
N ARG A 118 -10.47 3.94 -12.70
CA ARG A 118 -11.70 3.63 -11.98
C ARG A 118 -12.86 3.61 -12.97
N CYS A 119 -13.28 2.43 -13.39
CA CYS A 119 -14.25 2.29 -14.47
C CYS A 119 -15.43 1.36 -14.10
N ASP A 120 -16.52 1.52 -14.84
CA ASP A 120 -17.69 0.66 -14.70
C ASP A 120 -17.42 -0.73 -15.30
N TRP A 121 -18.05 -1.77 -14.76
CA TRP A 121 -17.97 -3.13 -15.27
C TRP A 121 -18.31 -3.21 -16.77
N ARG A 122 -19.30 -2.46 -17.26
CA ARG A 122 -19.64 -2.39 -18.69
C ARG A 122 -18.50 -1.94 -19.60
N ASN A 123 -17.49 -1.23 -19.05
CA ASN A 123 -16.31 -0.75 -19.79
C ASN A 123 -15.20 -1.77 -19.89
N VAL A 124 -15.33 -2.92 -19.22
CA VAL A 124 -14.32 -3.99 -19.21
C VAL A 124 -14.84 -5.32 -19.74
N GLN A 125 -16.16 -5.51 -19.76
CA GLN A 125 -16.79 -6.75 -20.23
C GLN A 125 -18.15 -6.45 -20.87
N LYS A 126 -18.27 -6.66 -22.19
CA LYS A 126 -19.53 -6.50 -22.93
C LYS A 126 -20.29 -7.81 -23.11
N GLN A 127 -19.58 -8.94 -23.02
CA GLN A 127 -20.12 -10.29 -23.19
C GLN A 127 -19.52 -11.26 -22.17
N PRO A 128 -20.24 -12.32 -21.79
CA PRO A 128 -19.69 -13.37 -20.95
C PRO A 128 -18.41 -13.98 -21.56
N GLY A 129 -17.46 -14.37 -20.69
CA GLY A 129 -16.26 -15.10 -21.08
C GLY A 129 -15.18 -14.29 -21.81
N ARG A 130 -15.37 -12.97 -22.01
CA ARG A 130 -14.40 -12.15 -22.73
C ARG A 130 -14.23 -10.77 -22.12
N LEU A 131 -12.98 -10.39 -21.84
CA LEU A 131 -12.63 -9.01 -21.54
C LEU A 131 -12.67 -8.15 -22.82
N ASP A 132 -13.25 -6.98 -22.68
CA ASP A 132 -13.42 -5.99 -23.74
C ASP A 132 -13.06 -4.62 -23.16
N LEU A 133 -11.77 -4.50 -22.84
CA LEU A 133 -11.25 -3.33 -22.11
C LEU A 133 -11.33 -2.08 -22.99
N ASP A 134 -11.75 -0.97 -22.37
CA ASP A 134 -11.70 0.33 -23.02
C ASP A 134 -10.24 0.69 -23.41
N PRO A 135 -10.02 1.42 -24.52
CA PRO A 135 -8.69 1.84 -24.96
C PRO A 135 -7.85 2.54 -23.91
N ILE A 136 -8.46 3.18 -22.91
CA ILE A 136 -7.76 3.83 -21.79
C ILE A 136 -6.80 2.89 -21.06
N TRP A 137 -7.12 1.59 -21.00
CA TRP A 137 -6.29 0.60 -20.32
C TRP A 137 -4.92 0.45 -20.98
N ASP A 138 -4.90 0.24 -22.29
CA ASP A 138 -3.66 0.07 -23.04
C ASP A 138 -2.86 1.38 -23.07
N LEU A 139 -3.53 2.52 -23.21
CA LEU A 139 -2.92 3.85 -23.15
C LEU A 139 -2.28 4.11 -21.79
N THR A 140 -3.00 3.82 -20.69
CA THR A 140 -2.50 4.00 -19.33
C THR A 140 -1.30 3.09 -19.03
N LEU A 141 -1.37 1.82 -19.41
CA LEU A 141 -0.25 0.87 -19.24
C LEU A 141 0.98 1.29 -20.05
N ALA A 142 0.78 1.73 -21.29
CA ALA A 142 1.87 2.22 -22.15
C ALA A 142 2.50 3.50 -21.58
N ALA A 143 1.70 4.46 -21.13
CA ALA A 143 2.19 5.69 -20.51
C ALA A 143 2.91 5.39 -19.18
N ALA A 144 2.37 4.51 -18.34
CA ALA A 144 3.03 4.09 -17.11
C ALA A 144 4.43 3.52 -17.39
N LYS A 145 4.55 2.65 -18.39
CA LYS A 145 5.85 2.09 -18.81
C LYS A 145 6.82 3.17 -19.28
N ARG A 146 6.38 4.11 -20.13
CA ARG A 146 7.23 5.21 -20.65
C ARG A 146 7.76 6.11 -19.53
N HIS A 147 6.90 6.43 -18.54
CA HIS A 147 7.22 7.35 -17.45
C HIS A 147 7.76 6.64 -16.19
N GLY A 148 8.02 5.33 -16.24
CA GLY A 148 8.50 4.55 -15.09
C GLY A 148 7.52 4.59 -13.92
N LYS A 149 6.22 4.54 -14.20
CA LYS A 149 5.12 4.54 -13.21
C LYS A 149 4.47 3.16 -13.13
N ARG A 150 3.58 3.01 -12.17
CA ARG A 150 2.78 1.81 -11.96
C ARG A 150 1.32 2.12 -12.22
N VAL A 151 0.48 1.10 -12.24
CA VAL A 151 -0.96 1.23 -12.48
C VAL A 151 -1.72 0.53 -11.37
N ALA A 152 -2.78 1.14 -10.89
CA ALA A 152 -3.76 0.49 -10.03
C ALA A 152 -5.16 0.70 -10.63
N PHE A 153 -6.14 -0.11 -10.24
CA PHE A 153 -7.46 0.01 -10.80
C PHE A 153 -8.58 -0.48 -9.89
N ARG A 154 -9.78 0.06 -10.14
CA ARG A 154 -11.06 -0.39 -9.60
C ARG A 154 -12.03 -0.64 -10.75
N VAL A 155 -12.73 -1.77 -10.70
CA VAL A 155 -13.92 -2.00 -11.51
C VAL A 155 -15.13 -1.93 -10.58
N GLN A 156 -16.11 -1.09 -10.91
CA GLN A 156 -17.28 -0.87 -10.07
C GLN A 156 -18.56 -1.37 -10.76
N SER A 157 -19.49 -1.88 -9.96
CA SER A 157 -20.78 -2.41 -10.42
C SER A 157 -21.93 -1.43 -10.23
N SER A 158 -21.71 -0.36 -9.49
CA SER A 158 -22.65 0.75 -9.31
C SER A 158 -21.94 2.08 -9.49
N ASN A 159 -22.61 3.01 -10.17
CA ASN A 159 -22.11 4.35 -10.44
C ASN A 159 -23.29 5.32 -10.52
N THR A 160 -23.38 6.20 -9.55
CA THR A 160 -24.49 7.15 -9.43
C THR A 160 -24.42 8.29 -10.45
N ALA A 161 -23.24 8.58 -11.01
CA ALA A 161 -23.04 9.72 -11.93
C ALA A 161 -23.90 9.62 -13.21
N PHE A 162 -24.26 8.40 -13.63
CA PHE A 162 -25.02 8.17 -14.87
C PHE A 162 -26.43 7.64 -14.66
N GLN A 163 -26.79 7.28 -13.42
CA GLN A 163 -28.12 6.75 -13.14
C GLN A 163 -29.22 7.81 -13.28
N PRO A 164 -30.45 7.41 -13.65
CA PRO A 164 -30.87 6.06 -14.00
C PRO A 164 -30.66 5.73 -15.49
N LYS A 165 -30.16 6.70 -16.28
CA LYS A 165 -30.04 6.55 -17.74
C LYS A 165 -29.11 5.42 -18.14
N GLN A 166 -28.06 5.20 -17.34
CA GLN A 166 -27.03 4.21 -17.63
C GLN A 166 -26.54 3.56 -16.33
N LEU A 167 -26.55 2.24 -16.28
CA LEU A 167 -26.02 1.48 -15.15
C LEU A 167 -24.57 1.06 -15.41
N ALA A 168 -23.80 0.86 -14.34
CA ALA A 168 -22.42 0.39 -14.43
C ALA A 168 -22.30 -1.07 -14.89
N LEU A 169 -23.37 -1.86 -14.76
CA LEU A 169 -23.41 -3.25 -15.16
C LEU A 169 -23.48 -3.42 -16.68
N PRO A 170 -22.85 -4.48 -17.24
CA PRO A 170 -23.00 -4.84 -18.64
C PRO A 170 -24.41 -5.33 -18.97
N GLU A 171 -24.86 -5.12 -20.20
CA GLU A 171 -26.23 -5.40 -20.63
C GLU A 171 -26.62 -6.89 -20.48
N PHE A 172 -25.69 -7.81 -20.76
CA PHE A 172 -25.96 -9.24 -20.63
C PHE A 172 -26.31 -9.66 -19.19
N LEU A 173 -25.78 -8.93 -18.21
CA LEU A 173 -26.02 -9.19 -16.79
C LEU A 173 -27.32 -8.52 -16.32
N ARG A 174 -27.59 -7.31 -16.80
CA ARG A 174 -28.83 -6.58 -16.52
C ARG A 174 -30.09 -7.35 -16.94
N ALA A 175 -29.99 -8.13 -18.02
CA ALA A 175 -31.09 -8.96 -18.49
C ALA A 175 -31.38 -10.19 -17.61
N LYS A 176 -30.43 -10.58 -16.73
CA LYS A 176 -30.52 -11.82 -15.95
C LYS A 176 -30.65 -11.59 -14.44
N VAL A 177 -30.15 -10.44 -13.96
CA VAL A 177 -30.14 -10.11 -12.52
C VAL A 177 -31.28 -9.17 -12.21
N PRO A 178 -32.12 -9.46 -11.21
CA PRO A 178 -33.13 -8.51 -10.76
C PRO A 178 -32.51 -7.18 -10.33
N MET A 179 -33.11 -6.08 -10.80
CA MET A 179 -32.74 -4.73 -10.42
C MET A 179 -33.73 -4.20 -9.38
N VAL A 180 -33.23 -3.53 -8.36
CA VAL A 180 -34.00 -3.01 -7.23
C VAL A 180 -33.91 -1.49 -7.22
N SER A 181 -35.06 -0.80 -7.23
CA SER A 181 -35.11 0.62 -6.93
C SER A 181 -34.88 0.83 -5.43
N ILE A 182 -33.91 1.68 -5.09
CA ILE A 182 -33.56 2.00 -3.70
C ILE A 182 -33.94 3.43 -3.30
N GLY A 183 -34.55 4.20 -4.18
CA GLY A 183 -35.07 5.53 -3.89
C GLY A 183 -34.72 6.57 -4.95
N HIS A 184 -35.30 7.76 -4.79
CA HIS A 184 -35.14 8.86 -5.76
C HIS A 184 -33.74 9.46 -5.71
N ILE A 185 -33.20 9.82 -6.88
CA ILE A 185 -31.92 10.51 -7.03
C ILE A 185 -31.97 11.88 -6.36
N GLY A 186 -31.09 12.08 -5.39
CA GLY A 186 -31.03 13.33 -4.62
C GLY A 186 -29.62 13.72 -4.15
N MET A 187 -28.61 12.96 -4.50
CA MET A 187 -27.29 13.08 -3.88
C MET A 187 -26.50 14.32 -4.31
N TYR A 188 -26.72 14.90 -5.45
CA TYR A 188 -25.94 16.04 -5.98
C TYR A 188 -26.79 17.28 -6.24
N GLY A 189 -27.56 17.71 -5.24
CA GLY A 189 -28.34 18.93 -5.30
C GLY A 189 -29.76 18.77 -5.90
N ASP A 190 -30.14 17.56 -6.24
CA ASP A 190 -31.44 17.22 -6.81
C ASP A 190 -32.42 16.60 -5.80
N ALA A 191 -32.12 16.80 -4.50
CA ALA A 191 -32.95 16.26 -3.42
C ALA A 191 -34.42 16.67 -3.60
N GLY A 192 -35.27 15.68 -3.86
CA GLY A 192 -36.69 15.87 -4.06
C GLY A 192 -37.17 16.03 -5.51
N ASP A 193 -36.29 16.03 -6.50
CA ASP A 193 -36.71 16.00 -7.92
C ASP A 193 -37.06 14.57 -8.36
N THR A 194 -38.30 14.19 -8.10
CA THR A 194 -38.87 12.89 -8.50
C THR A 194 -38.92 12.67 -10.00
N THR A 195 -38.67 13.69 -10.82
CA THR A 195 -38.71 13.59 -12.29
C THR A 195 -37.48 12.90 -12.87
N LYS A 196 -36.39 12.79 -12.10
CA LYS A 196 -35.13 12.15 -12.54
C LYS A 196 -35.12 10.63 -12.42
N GLY A 197 -36.07 10.03 -11.74
CA GLY A 197 -36.18 8.59 -11.54
C GLY A 197 -35.51 8.12 -10.24
N ASP A 198 -35.23 6.82 -10.18
CA ASP A 198 -34.71 6.17 -9.00
C ASP A 198 -33.28 5.69 -9.21
N TYR A 199 -32.50 5.63 -8.11
CA TYR A 199 -31.28 4.82 -8.07
C TYR A 199 -31.65 3.35 -8.13
N ILE A 200 -30.94 2.62 -8.97
CA ILE A 200 -31.20 1.20 -9.25
C ILE A 200 -29.92 0.41 -8.95
N GLU A 201 -30.06 -0.59 -8.08
CA GLU A 201 -28.97 -1.49 -7.70
C GLU A 201 -29.29 -2.93 -8.09
N PRO A 202 -28.28 -3.77 -8.43
CA PRO A 202 -28.52 -5.17 -8.69
C PRO A 202 -28.79 -5.93 -7.39
N ARG A 203 -29.47 -7.06 -7.50
CA ARG A 203 -29.50 -8.08 -6.46
C ARG A 203 -28.13 -8.76 -6.42
N TYR A 204 -27.23 -8.23 -5.61
CA TYR A 204 -25.85 -8.72 -5.47
C TYR A 204 -25.79 -10.18 -5.02
N ASP A 205 -26.77 -10.66 -4.26
CA ASP A 205 -26.91 -12.04 -3.80
C ASP A 205 -27.40 -13.01 -4.89
N HIS A 206 -27.82 -12.49 -6.06
CA HIS A 206 -28.34 -13.33 -7.13
C HIS A 206 -27.25 -14.22 -7.73
N PRO A 207 -27.50 -15.54 -7.97
CA PRO A 207 -26.48 -16.46 -8.47
C PRO A 207 -25.82 -16.03 -9.80
N GLU A 208 -26.61 -15.45 -10.73
CA GLU A 208 -26.05 -14.94 -12.00
C GLU A 208 -25.08 -13.77 -11.78
N TYR A 209 -25.36 -12.88 -10.80
CA TYR A 209 -24.44 -11.82 -10.43
C TYR A 209 -23.14 -12.39 -9.85
N GLN A 210 -23.26 -13.30 -8.88
CA GLN A 210 -22.10 -13.91 -8.20
C GLN A 210 -21.25 -14.72 -9.18
N GLY A 211 -21.87 -15.48 -10.09
CA GLY A 211 -21.17 -16.22 -11.13
C GLY A 211 -20.41 -15.32 -12.11
N ALA A 212 -21.06 -14.25 -12.57
CA ALA A 212 -20.44 -13.28 -13.47
C ALA A 212 -19.31 -12.49 -12.79
N LEU A 213 -19.47 -12.12 -11.51
CA LEU A 213 -18.42 -11.47 -10.72
C LEU A 213 -17.18 -12.37 -10.59
N ALA A 214 -17.37 -13.65 -10.31
CA ALA A 214 -16.29 -14.61 -10.22
C ALA A 214 -15.59 -14.79 -11.58
N GLU A 215 -16.36 -14.87 -12.68
CA GLU A 215 -15.82 -14.93 -14.04
C GLU A 215 -14.98 -13.69 -14.37
N LEU A 216 -15.50 -12.49 -14.11
CA LEU A 216 -14.77 -11.24 -14.37
C LEU A 216 -13.47 -11.18 -13.57
N ASN A 217 -13.52 -11.47 -12.27
CA ASN A 217 -12.33 -11.46 -11.42
C ASN A 217 -11.27 -12.45 -11.92
N ARG A 218 -11.67 -13.65 -12.33
CA ARG A 218 -10.76 -14.63 -12.91
C ARG A 218 -10.11 -14.11 -14.19
N MET A 219 -10.88 -13.55 -15.12
CA MET A 219 -10.35 -13.00 -16.36
C MET A 219 -9.40 -11.81 -16.14
N LEU A 220 -9.73 -10.94 -15.19
CA LEU A 220 -8.86 -9.82 -14.83
C LEU A 220 -7.57 -10.33 -14.18
N ALA A 221 -7.66 -11.31 -13.28
CA ALA A 221 -6.49 -11.92 -12.66
C ALA A 221 -5.63 -12.66 -13.67
N ASP A 222 -6.20 -13.45 -14.58
CA ASP A 222 -5.47 -14.12 -15.65
C ASP A 222 -4.64 -13.14 -16.50
N ARG A 223 -5.12 -11.90 -16.66
CA ARG A 223 -4.44 -10.86 -17.43
C ARG A 223 -3.44 -10.04 -16.61
N PHE A 224 -3.74 -9.75 -15.35
CA PHE A 224 -3.06 -8.72 -14.58
C PHE A 224 -2.39 -9.21 -13.30
N ASP A 225 -2.73 -10.38 -12.75
CA ASP A 225 -2.15 -10.85 -11.50
C ASP A 225 -0.65 -11.17 -11.66
N GLY A 226 0.18 -10.44 -10.94
CA GLY A 226 1.64 -10.53 -11.05
C GLY A 226 2.25 -9.75 -12.22
N ASN A 227 1.47 -8.95 -12.95
CA ASN A 227 2.02 -8.02 -13.93
C ASN A 227 2.86 -6.95 -13.20
N PRO A 228 4.15 -6.74 -13.54
CA PRO A 228 5.03 -5.83 -12.82
C PRO A 228 4.60 -4.37 -12.84
N LEU A 229 3.76 -3.97 -13.80
CA LEU A 229 3.19 -2.63 -13.84
C LEU A 229 2.01 -2.47 -12.89
N ILE A 230 1.33 -3.56 -12.50
CA ILE A 230 0.16 -3.45 -11.60
C ILE A 230 0.62 -3.41 -10.16
N GLU A 231 0.24 -2.35 -9.48
CA GLU A 231 0.61 -2.11 -8.09
C GLU A 231 -0.37 -2.75 -7.11
N PHE A 232 -1.65 -2.49 -7.29
CA PHE A 232 -2.75 -3.10 -6.54
C PHE A 232 -4.05 -3.04 -7.33
N VAL A 233 -5.05 -3.79 -6.87
CA VAL A 233 -6.41 -3.79 -7.41
C VAL A 233 -7.39 -3.58 -6.26
N ASP A 234 -8.32 -2.66 -6.41
CA ASP A 234 -9.38 -2.50 -5.42
C ASP A 234 -10.36 -3.68 -5.49
N VAL A 235 -10.77 -4.17 -4.34
CA VAL A 235 -11.83 -5.17 -4.23
C VAL A 235 -13.09 -4.62 -4.89
N MET A 236 -13.69 -5.39 -5.81
CA MET A 236 -15.01 -5.06 -6.33
C MET A 236 -16.04 -5.21 -5.21
N HIS A 237 -16.43 -4.07 -4.66
CA HIS A 237 -17.38 -4.00 -3.57
C HIS A 237 -18.81 -3.75 -4.08
N ILE A 238 -19.78 -3.87 -3.20
CA ILE A 238 -21.17 -3.48 -3.44
C ILE A 238 -21.34 -1.96 -3.32
N GLY A 239 -22.49 -1.48 -3.75
CA GLY A 239 -22.94 -0.11 -3.52
C GLY A 239 -22.28 0.93 -4.40
N PHE A 240 -22.58 2.17 -4.11
CA PHE A 240 -22.17 3.32 -4.90
C PHE A 240 -20.66 3.35 -5.08
N TRP A 241 -20.22 3.50 -6.32
CA TRP A 241 -18.81 3.53 -6.76
C TRP A 241 -17.97 2.32 -6.33
N GLY A 242 -18.62 1.25 -5.84
CA GLY A 242 -17.92 0.11 -5.27
C GLY A 242 -17.28 0.40 -3.91
N GLU A 243 -17.88 1.28 -3.11
CA GLU A 243 -17.34 1.76 -1.83
C GLU A 243 -17.99 1.12 -0.60
N GLY A 244 -18.96 0.21 -0.81
CA GLY A 244 -19.57 -0.53 0.30
C GLY A 244 -20.75 0.16 0.97
N HIS A 245 -21.34 1.18 0.35
CA HIS A 245 -22.47 1.91 0.90
C HIS A 245 -23.51 2.29 -0.15
N PHE A 246 -24.68 2.68 0.36
CA PHE A 246 -25.79 3.23 -0.44
C PHE A 246 -26.17 4.64 0.04
N SER A 247 -25.26 5.33 0.75
CA SER A 247 -25.45 6.71 1.25
C SER A 247 -26.80 6.97 1.93
N GLY A 248 -27.23 6.06 2.80
CA GLY A 248 -28.51 6.18 3.53
C GLY A 248 -29.75 5.75 2.77
N TYR A 249 -29.62 5.34 1.52
CA TYR A 249 -30.71 4.69 0.78
C TYR A 249 -30.92 3.24 1.29
N PRO A 250 -32.11 2.66 1.08
CA PRO A 250 -32.38 1.27 1.41
C PRO A 250 -31.40 0.30 0.73
N SER A 251 -31.03 -0.75 1.43
CA SER A 251 -30.22 -1.82 0.87
C SER A 251 -31.00 -2.62 -0.18
N PRO A 252 -30.40 -3.01 -1.32
CA PRO A 252 -31.06 -3.85 -2.33
C PRO A 252 -31.19 -5.32 -1.91
N PHE A 253 -30.63 -5.70 -0.79
CA PHE A 253 -30.69 -7.07 -0.27
C PHE A 253 -32.04 -7.34 0.42
N PRO A 254 -32.53 -8.60 0.44
CA PRO A 254 -33.79 -8.95 1.10
C PRO A 254 -33.72 -8.80 2.63
N ASP A 255 -32.56 -8.99 3.20
CA ASP A 255 -32.28 -8.88 4.65
C ASP A 255 -30.77 -8.69 4.91
N ALA A 256 -30.43 -8.25 6.12
CA ALA A 256 -29.06 -7.97 6.52
C ALA A 256 -28.17 -9.24 6.59
N GLU A 257 -28.73 -10.39 6.92
CA GLU A 257 -27.95 -11.64 6.99
C GLU A 257 -27.55 -12.11 5.57
N THR A 258 -28.44 -11.97 4.61
CA THR A 258 -28.13 -12.22 3.20
C THR A 258 -27.07 -11.25 2.69
N ALA A 259 -27.18 -9.96 3.03
CA ALA A 259 -26.18 -8.95 2.66
C ALA A 259 -24.79 -9.32 3.19
N LYS A 260 -24.68 -9.56 4.51
CA LYS A 260 -23.44 -9.94 5.20
C LYS A 260 -22.79 -11.19 4.61
N ARG A 261 -23.59 -12.24 4.40
CA ARG A 261 -23.11 -13.49 3.80
C ARG A 261 -22.59 -13.26 2.39
N THR A 262 -23.33 -12.53 1.56
CA THR A 262 -22.97 -12.25 0.17
C THR A 262 -21.67 -11.46 0.10
N LEU A 263 -21.55 -10.38 0.85
CA LEU A 263 -20.34 -9.55 0.88
C LEU A 263 -19.12 -10.34 1.35
N SER A 264 -19.28 -11.12 2.41
CA SER A 264 -18.21 -12.02 2.91
C SER A 264 -17.75 -13.01 1.83
N GLN A 265 -18.68 -13.58 1.06
CA GLN A 265 -18.37 -14.49 -0.04
C GLN A 265 -17.64 -13.78 -1.19
N MET A 266 -18.09 -12.58 -1.57
CA MET A 266 -17.44 -11.77 -2.61
C MET A 266 -15.98 -11.46 -2.26
N VAL A 267 -15.72 -11.06 -1.04
CA VAL A 267 -14.35 -10.76 -0.57
C VAL A 267 -13.49 -12.03 -0.57
N ARG A 268 -13.98 -13.14 -0.01
CA ARG A 268 -13.24 -14.42 0.00
C ARG A 268 -12.92 -14.92 -1.41
N MET A 269 -13.86 -14.81 -2.34
CA MET A 269 -13.67 -15.20 -3.73
C MET A 269 -12.55 -14.37 -4.38
N GLN A 270 -12.53 -13.06 -4.20
CA GLN A 270 -11.50 -12.19 -4.76
C GLN A 270 -10.12 -12.46 -4.14
N LEU A 271 -10.03 -12.62 -2.82
CA LEU A 271 -8.79 -13.03 -2.13
C LEU A 271 -8.27 -14.41 -2.64
N ALA A 272 -9.20 -15.32 -2.97
CA ALA A 272 -8.84 -16.61 -3.53
C ALA A 272 -8.39 -16.52 -5.00
N THR A 273 -8.79 -15.51 -5.73
CA THR A 273 -8.48 -15.32 -7.16
C THR A 273 -7.14 -14.61 -7.36
N TRP A 274 -6.92 -13.49 -6.67
CA TRP A 274 -5.71 -12.68 -6.79
C TRP A 274 -4.61 -13.20 -5.86
N LYS A 275 -3.49 -13.68 -6.42
CA LYS A 275 -2.42 -14.33 -5.65
C LYS A 275 -1.16 -13.48 -5.51
N LYS A 276 -0.83 -12.71 -6.54
CA LYS A 276 0.45 -11.99 -6.64
C LYS A 276 0.29 -10.48 -6.50
N THR A 277 -0.84 -9.95 -6.96
CA THR A 277 -1.14 -8.52 -6.87
C THR A 277 -1.93 -8.25 -5.59
N PRO A 278 -1.54 -7.26 -4.78
CA PRO A 278 -2.29 -6.88 -3.59
C PRO A 278 -3.71 -6.43 -3.94
N LEU A 279 -4.67 -6.80 -3.11
CA LEU A 279 -6.01 -6.22 -3.13
C LEU A 279 -6.09 -5.08 -2.11
N ALA A 280 -6.91 -4.07 -2.39
CA ALA A 280 -7.24 -3.00 -1.46
C ALA A 280 -8.73 -3.01 -1.13
N MET A 281 -9.07 -3.03 0.16
CA MET A 281 -10.44 -3.06 0.66
C MET A 281 -10.83 -1.69 1.21
N ASN A 282 -11.98 -1.19 0.78
CA ASN A 282 -12.55 0.02 1.34
C ASN A 282 -12.97 -0.20 2.79
N THR A 283 -12.61 0.73 3.67
CA THR A 283 -12.90 0.69 5.12
C THR A 283 -14.20 1.40 5.48
N GLN A 284 -15.11 1.57 4.52
CA GLN A 284 -16.40 2.23 4.76
C GLN A 284 -17.15 1.62 5.95
N PRO A 285 -17.64 2.43 6.90
CA PRO A 285 -18.47 1.96 8.00
C PRO A 285 -19.72 1.23 7.50
N ASP A 286 -20.28 0.38 8.35
CA ASP A 286 -21.47 -0.41 7.98
C ASP A 286 -22.78 0.41 8.08
N ILE A 287 -22.79 1.59 7.45
CA ILE A 287 -23.93 2.51 7.44
C ILE A 287 -25.15 1.95 6.68
N SER A 288 -24.93 0.97 5.82
CA SER A 288 -25.99 0.33 5.04
C SER A 288 -26.37 -1.05 5.57
N PHE A 289 -25.85 -1.45 6.73
CA PHE A 289 -26.12 -2.74 7.40
C PHE A 289 -25.86 -3.95 6.48
N THR A 290 -24.79 -3.91 5.72
CA THR A 290 -24.40 -4.94 4.75
C THR A 290 -23.31 -5.89 5.24
N GLY A 291 -22.76 -5.68 6.45
CA GLY A 291 -21.70 -6.48 7.02
C GLY A 291 -20.29 -6.05 6.61
N ASN A 292 -20.09 -4.75 6.34
CA ASN A 292 -18.78 -4.21 5.96
C ASN A 292 -17.71 -4.55 6.99
N ARG A 293 -18.01 -4.49 8.28
CA ARG A 293 -17.06 -4.79 9.36
C ARG A 293 -16.47 -6.19 9.23
N GLU A 294 -17.32 -7.19 9.03
CA GLU A 294 -16.88 -8.58 8.83
C GLU A 294 -16.12 -8.76 7.53
N ALA A 295 -16.55 -8.07 6.47
CA ALA A 295 -15.88 -8.11 5.18
C ALA A 295 -14.49 -7.49 5.24
N ILE A 296 -14.30 -6.37 5.94
CA ILE A 296 -13.02 -5.73 6.21
C ILE A 296 -12.12 -6.67 7.02
N ASP A 297 -12.63 -7.29 8.10
CA ASP A 297 -11.87 -8.26 8.91
C ASP A 297 -11.39 -9.45 8.05
N ILE A 298 -12.24 -9.99 7.18
CA ILE A 298 -11.86 -11.04 6.22
C ILE A 298 -10.76 -10.54 5.28
N ALA A 299 -10.90 -9.35 4.74
CA ALA A 299 -9.95 -8.76 3.80
C ALA A 299 -8.58 -8.54 4.44
N VAL A 300 -8.56 -7.92 5.63
CA VAL A 300 -7.33 -7.65 6.41
C VAL A 300 -6.61 -8.94 6.77
N ARG A 301 -7.32 -9.95 7.26
CA ARG A 301 -6.75 -11.28 7.55
C ARG A 301 -6.25 -12.00 6.30
N GLY A 302 -6.87 -11.73 5.16
CA GLY A 302 -6.42 -12.22 3.85
C GLY A 302 -5.26 -11.44 3.24
N GLY A 303 -4.76 -10.40 3.94
CA GLY A 303 -3.64 -9.57 3.52
C GLY A 303 -4.00 -8.50 2.50
N ALA A 304 -5.28 -8.12 2.39
CA ALA A 304 -5.67 -6.96 1.61
C ALA A 304 -5.21 -5.68 2.32
N TRP A 305 -4.77 -4.71 1.54
CA TRP A 305 -4.51 -3.36 2.00
C TRP A 305 -5.83 -2.67 2.36
N VAL A 306 -5.77 -1.54 3.04
CA VAL A 306 -6.95 -0.78 3.43
C VAL A 306 -7.03 0.52 2.66
N ARG A 307 -8.27 0.93 2.33
CA ARG A 307 -8.53 2.15 1.59
C ARG A 307 -9.64 2.96 2.27
N SER A 308 -9.43 4.25 2.43
CA SER A 308 -10.48 5.21 2.74
C SER A 308 -10.82 6.00 1.49
N ASP A 309 -12.10 6.24 1.26
CA ASP A 309 -12.57 7.20 0.27
C ASP A 309 -12.92 8.51 0.98
N SER A 310 -12.60 9.65 0.35
CA SER A 310 -12.93 11.00 0.83
C SER A 310 -12.36 11.33 2.22
N ILE A 311 -11.02 11.51 2.29
CA ILE A 311 -10.37 11.96 3.52
C ILE A 311 -11.00 13.26 4.06
N ILE A 312 -10.93 13.43 5.39
CA ILE A 312 -11.53 14.51 6.19
C ILE A 312 -13.06 14.39 6.35
N VAL A 313 -13.69 13.40 5.72
CA VAL A 313 -15.09 13.05 5.96
C VAL A 313 -15.25 11.64 6.53
N GLU A 314 -14.12 10.99 6.90
CA GLU A 314 -14.15 9.68 7.53
C GLU A 314 -14.84 9.73 8.88
N GLU A 315 -15.54 8.66 9.19
CA GLU A 315 -16.04 8.41 10.54
C GLU A 315 -14.85 8.15 11.49
N PRO A 316 -14.94 8.57 12.78
CA PRO A 316 -13.85 8.38 13.75
C PRO A 316 -13.31 6.94 13.81
N ILE A 317 -14.18 5.94 13.65
CA ILE A 317 -13.78 4.53 13.64
C ILE A 317 -12.90 4.18 12.43
N GLN A 318 -13.13 4.78 11.26
CA GLN A 318 -12.29 4.58 10.08
C GLN A 318 -10.90 5.17 10.30
N ILE A 319 -10.82 6.37 10.89
CA ILE A 319 -9.55 7.02 11.23
C ILE A 319 -8.74 6.11 12.15
N GLU A 320 -9.38 5.54 13.17
CA GLU A 320 -8.73 4.63 14.11
C GLU A 320 -8.27 3.32 13.42
N GLU A 321 -9.09 2.71 12.61
CA GLU A 321 -8.76 1.49 11.85
C GLU A 321 -7.61 1.72 10.88
N LEU A 322 -7.60 2.83 10.16
CA LEU A 322 -6.52 3.19 9.25
C LEU A 322 -5.20 3.44 9.99
N ALA A 323 -5.23 4.22 11.08
CA ALA A 323 -4.03 4.58 11.84
C ALA A 323 -3.40 3.38 12.56
N ASN A 324 -4.22 2.45 13.05
CA ASN A 324 -3.82 1.30 13.86
C ASN A 324 -3.84 -0.04 13.11
N ARG A 325 -3.94 -0.01 11.79
CA ARG A 325 -3.87 -1.23 10.97
C ARG A 325 -2.59 -2.01 11.21
N PRO A 326 -2.55 -3.32 10.91
CA PRO A 326 -1.31 -4.09 10.91
C PRO A 326 -0.21 -3.38 10.08
N PRO A 327 1.03 -3.23 10.61
CA PRO A 327 2.08 -2.43 9.98
C PRO A 327 2.52 -2.94 8.59
N TRP A 328 2.22 -4.19 8.27
CA TRP A 328 2.51 -4.80 6.95
C TRP A 328 1.41 -4.60 5.91
N LEU A 329 0.36 -3.85 6.22
CA LEU A 329 -0.68 -3.48 5.27
C LEU A 329 -0.53 -2.01 4.87
N ALA A 330 -0.55 -1.74 3.56
CA ALA A 330 -0.60 -0.38 3.09
C ALA A 330 -1.97 0.26 3.38
N ALA A 331 -1.99 1.58 3.60
CA ALA A 331 -3.20 2.40 3.54
C ALA A 331 -3.16 3.32 2.33
N ILE A 332 -4.31 3.40 1.66
CA ILE A 332 -4.57 4.27 0.52
C ILE A 332 -5.65 5.26 0.96
N LEU A 333 -5.34 6.55 0.95
CA LEU A 333 -6.32 7.59 1.25
C LEU A 333 -6.73 8.27 -0.05
N GLU A 334 -8.03 8.39 -0.28
CA GLU A 334 -8.56 9.11 -1.43
C GLU A 334 -8.99 10.51 -1.02
N ASP A 335 -8.63 11.48 -1.85
CA ASP A 335 -9.12 12.83 -1.70
C ASP A 335 -10.45 12.99 -2.43
N GLY A 336 -11.49 13.34 -1.68
CA GLY A 336 -12.84 13.61 -2.23
C GLY A 336 -13.10 15.09 -2.52
N THR A 337 -12.19 16.00 -2.18
CA THR A 337 -12.47 17.43 -2.13
C THR A 337 -11.59 18.31 -3.01
N LEU A 338 -10.39 17.88 -3.41
CA LEU A 338 -9.51 18.62 -4.34
C LEU A 338 -10.21 19.00 -5.65
N ARG A 339 -11.16 18.18 -6.08
CA ARG A 339 -11.95 18.42 -7.27
C ARG A 339 -12.86 19.65 -7.19
N GLN A 340 -13.23 20.05 -5.96
CA GLN A 340 -14.18 21.14 -5.70
C GLN A 340 -13.48 22.50 -5.61
N TYR A 341 -12.14 22.54 -5.55
CA TYR A 341 -11.38 23.75 -5.31
C TYR A 341 -10.62 24.20 -6.54
N ASP A 342 -10.96 25.39 -7.02
CA ASP A 342 -10.03 26.17 -7.83
C ASP A 342 -8.76 26.44 -6.99
N ALA A 343 -7.60 25.99 -7.44
CA ALA A 343 -6.32 26.21 -6.76
C ALA A 343 -6.08 27.66 -6.28
N PRO A 344 -6.61 28.71 -6.96
CA PRO A 344 -6.55 30.09 -6.47
C PRO A 344 -7.37 30.39 -5.23
N LYS A 345 -8.34 29.54 -4.89
CA LYS A 345 -9.37 29.83 -3.88
C LYS A 345 -9.32 28.88 -2.68
N LEU A 346 -8.22 28.13 -2.49
CA LEU A 346 -8.06 27.30 -1.31
C LEU A 346 -8.28 28.17 -0.06
N LYS A 347 -9.25 27.77 0.74
CA LYS A 347 -9.56 28.44 2.00
C LYS A 347 -8.39 28.24 2.96
N VAL A 348 -8.11 29.27 3.73
CA VAL A 348 -7.17 29.22 4.85
C VAL A 348 -8.00 29.09 6.12
N ASP A 349 -7.67 28.13 6.98
CA ASP A 349 -8.34 27.94 8.25
C ASP A 349 -7.99 29.03 9.28
N ALA A 350 -8.58 28.96 10.48
CA ALA A 350 -8.31 29.89 11.56
C ALA A 350 -6.86 29.86 12.07
N ALA A 351 -6.12 28.78 11.80
CA ALA A 351 -4.71 28.65 12.14
C ALA A 351 -3.77 29.18 11.04
N GLY A 352 -4.31 29.63 9.92
CA GLY A 352 -3.54 30.09 8.77
C GLY A 352 -3.03 28.98 7.85
N VAL A 353 -3.51 27.75 8.04
CA VAL A 353 -3.15 26.58 7.22
C VAL A 353 -4.14 26.47 6.07
N ASN A 354 -3.66 26.26 4.86
CA ASN A 354 -4.54 26.02 3.72
C ASN A 354 -5.06 24.58 3.72
N GLU A 355 -6.19 24.37 3.07
CA GLU A 355 -6.91 23.11 3.07
C GLU A 355 -6.07 21.96 2.47
N LEU A 356 -5.28 22.22 1.45
CA LEU A 356 -4.38 21.24 0.86
C LEU A 356 -3.28 20.78 1.85
N GLU A 357 -2.74 21.71 2.66
CA GLU A 357 -1.80 21.36 3.72
C GLU A 357 -2.46 20.51 4.81
N ASN A 358 -3.72 20.80 5.16
CA ASN A 358 -4.48 19.98 6.10
C ASN A 358 -4.65 18.54 5.58
N TYR A 359 -4.93 18.35 4.28
CA TYR A 359 -5.00 17.02 3.69
C TYR A 359 -3.65 16.31 3.73
N MET A 360 -2.56 17.00 3.39
CA MET A 360 -1.22 16.44 3.47
C MET A 360 -0.84 16.03 4.90
N LEU A 361 -1.20 16.83 5.90
CA LEU A 361 -0.98 16.50 7.31
C LEU A 361 -1.80 15.27 7.71
N HIS A 362 -3.08 15.23 7.34
CA HIS A 362 -3.95 14.10 7.63
C HIS A 362 -3.44 12.79 7.01
N VAL A 363 -2.96 12.85 5.77
CA VAL A 363 -2.30 11.72 5.09
C VAL A 363 -1.11 11.19 5.89
N LEU A 364 -0.30 12.08 6.46
CA LEU A 364 0.85 11.70 7.29
C LEU A 364 0.42 11.14 8.65
N ASP A 365 -0.59 11.75 9.29
CA ASP A 365 -1.09 11.34 10.62
C ASP A 365 -1.71 9.94 10.56
N LEU A 366 -2.40 9.60 9.48
CA LEU A 366 -2.92 8.26 9.23
C LEU A 366 -1.85 7.27 8.74
N LYS A 367 -0.59 7.69 8.70
CA LYS A 367 0.55 6.85 8.29
C LYS A 367 0.33 6.21 6.92
N ALA A 368 -0.21 6.97 5.96
CA ALA A 368 -0.57 6.46 4.66
C ALA A 368 0.65 6.02 3.83
N ASN A 369 0.46 4.98 3.04
CA ASN A 369 1.38 4.56 2.00
C ASN A 369 1.08 5.27 0.69
N TYR A 370 -0.19 5.56 0.44
CA TYR A 370 -0.64 6.18 -0.80
C TYR A 370 -1.63 7.32 -0.52
N TRP A 371 -1.56 8.34 -1.37
CA TRP A 371 -2.60 9.33 -1.48
C TRP A 371 -3.13 9.36 -2.91
N SER A 372 -4.42 9.11 -3.05
CA SER A 372 -5.16 9.04 -4.30
C SER A 372 -5.75 10.41 -4.60
N LEU A 373 -5.17 11.08 -5.60
CA LEU A 373 -5.47 12.48 -5.95
C LEU A 373 -6.63 12.52 -6.95
N TRP A 374 -7.86 12.53 -6.45
CA TRP A 374 -9.07 12.50 -7.26
C TRP A 374 -9.36 13.86 -7.88
N THR A 375 -8.57 14.25 -8.89
CA THR A 375 -8.74 15.48 -9.66
C THR A 375 -8.00 15.39 -11.00
N GLU A 376 -8.26 16.34 -11.89
CA GLU A 376 -7.65 16.42 -13.21
C GLU A 376 -6.16 16.84 -13.15
N SER A 377 -5.39 16.48 -14.18
CA SER A 377 -3.95 16.75 -14.27
C SER A 377 -3.60 18.23 -14.20
N GLU A 378 -4.43 19.08 -14.78
CA GLU A 378 -4.27 20.54 -14.78
C GLU A 378 -4.36 21.13 -13.37
N ASN A 379 -5.30 20.63 -12.56
CA ASN A 379 -5.44 21.04 -11.16
C ASN A 379 -4.21 20.61 -10.36
N LEU A 380 -3.76 19.36 -10.54
CA LEU A 380 -2.57 18.84 -9.87
C LEU A 380 -1.31 19.63 -10.24
N ALA A 381 -1.13 19.96 -11.51
CA ALA A 381 -0.03 20.81 -11.97
C ALA A 381 -0.06 22.18 -11.30
N SER A 382 -1.24 22.82 -11.25
CA SER A 382 -1.43 24.11 -10.60
C SER A 382 -1.16 24.07 -9.10
N TYR A 383 -1.61 23.02 -8.39
CA TYR A 383 -1.29 22.82 -6.97
C TYR A 383 0.21 22.66 -6.73
N ASN A 384 0.89 21.86 -7.55
CA ASN A 384 2.34 21.68 -7.42
C ASN A 384 3.11 22.97 -7.73
N GLU A 385 2.66 23.76 -8.68
CA GLU A 385 3.26 25.06 -9.02
C GLU A 385 3.16 26.04 -7.85
N ARG A 386 2.04 26.06 -7.15
CA ARG A 386 1.80 26.91 -5.97
C ARG A 386 2.49 26.42 -4.73
N TYR A 387 2.47 25.11 -4.49
CA TYR A 387 2.92 24.47 -3.26
C TYR A 387 4.00 23.41 -3.51
N PRO A 388 5.09 23.74 -4.24
CA PRO A 388 6.08 22.74 -4.64
C PRO A 388 6.77 22.10 -3.43
N ARG A 389 6.93 22.87 -2.35
CA ARG A 389 7.49 22.35 -1.09
C ARG A 389 6.53 21.42 -0.35
N GLY A 390 5.22 21.61 -0.48
CA GLY A 390 4.20 20.75 0.14
C GLY A 390 4.30 19.32 -0.39
N PHE A 391 4.20 19.15 -1.71
CA PHE A 391 4.34 17.83 -2.34
C PHE A 391 5.71 17.20 -2.10
N ALA A 392 6.79 17.99 -2.15
CA ALA A 392 8.13 17.49 -1.86
C ALA A 392 8.25 16.96 -0.43
N ARG A 393 7.76 17.71 0.57
CA ARG A 393 7.76 17.31 1.99
C ARG A 393 6.87 16.11 2.25
N LEU A 394 5.67 16.09 1.64
CA LEU A 394 4.77 14.94 1.74
C LEU A 394 5.49 13.67 1.25
N ARG A 395 6.07 13.70 0.06
CA ARG A 395 6.78 12.56 -0.54
C ARG A 395 8.04 12.17 0.22
N ALA A 396 8.65 13.10 0.95
CA ALA A 396 9.80 12.83 1.82
C ALA A 396 9.42 12.10 3.12
N ARG A 397 8.13 11.99 3.46
CA ARG A 397 7.65 11.39 4.71
C ARG A 397 6.61 10.29 4.52
N MET A 398 5.77 10.38 3.49
CA MET A 398 4.71 9.42 3.21
C MET A 398 5.26 8.02 2.90
N GLY A 399 4.51 6.98 3.30
CA GLY A 399 4.90 5.61 3.12
C GLY A 399 6.10 5.21 4.00
N TYR A 400 6.91 4.28 3.50
CA TYR A 400 8.14 3.85 4.16
C TYR A 400 9.38 4.38 3.44
N ARG A 401 10.44 4.70 4.21
CA ARG A 401 11.70 5.25 3.70
C ARG A 401 12.87 4.61 4.43
N VAL A 402 13.14 3.36 4.04
CA VAL A 402 14.15 2.54 4.71
C VAL A 402 15.56 2.85 4.24
N ARG A 403 16.50 2.82 5.17
CA ARG A 403 17.93 2.93 4.91
C ARG A 403 18.72 2.18 5.98
N PRO A 404 19.91 1.64 5.66
CA PRO A 404 20.83 1.15 6.68
C PRO A 404 21.49 2.36 7.35
N SER A 405 20.95 2.83 8.49
CA SER A 405 21.47 4.01 9.20
C SER A 405 22.90 3.82 9.65
N TRP A 406 23.22 2.63 10.15
CA TRP A 406 24.58 2.17 10.44
C TRP A 406 24.78 0.76 9.95
N VAL A 407 25.99 0.42 9.53
CA VAL A 407 26.45 -0.95 9.35
C VAL A 407 27.75 -1.13 10.11
N TRP A 408 27.75 -2.13 10.97
CA TRP A 408 28.90 -2.53 11.76
C TRP A 408 29.45 -3.84 11.28
N GLN A 409 30.75 -3.96 11.42
CA GLN A 409 31.46 -5.22 11.34
C GLN A 409 31.93 -5.60 12.74
N ARG A 410 31.73 -6.83 13.16
CA ARG A 410 32.25 -7.36 14.41
C ARG A 410 32.86 -8.75 14.21
N LYS A 411 33.83 -9.08 15.06
CA LYS A 411 34.38 -10.43 15.14
C LYS A 411 33.44 -11.32 15.97
N ARG A 412 33.00 -12.41 15.39
CA ARG A 412 32.12 -13.37 16.07
C ARG A 412 32.45 -14.79 15.65
N PHE A 413 32.66 -15.70 16.61
CA PHE A 413 33.01 -17.11 16.34
C PHE A 413 34.21 -17.28 15.39
N GLY A 414 35.21 -16.38 15.47
CA GLY A 414 36.38 -16.44 14.60
C GLY A 414 36.15 -15.96 13.16
N THR A 415 35.00 -15.38 12.87
CA THR A 415 34.66 -14.79 11.57
C THR A 415 34.11 -13.38 11.73
N SER A 416 33.94 -12.65 10.63
CA SER A 416 33.28 -11.34 10.60
C SER A 416 31.77 -11.50 10.48
N GLU A 417 31.03 -10.74 11.29
CA GLU A 417 29.61 -10.55 11.18
C GLU A 417 29.30 -9.10 10.77
N LEU A 418 28.47 -8.90 9.75
CA LEU A 418 27.93 -7.60 9.41
C LEU A 418 26.60 -7.43 10.14
N VAL A 419 26.41 -6.30 10.79
CA VAL A 419 25.15 -5.94 11.45
C VAL A 419 24.66 -4.63 10.85
N ALA A 420 23.56 -4.68 10.12
CA ALA A 420 22.93 -3.51 9.52
C ALA A 420 21.76 -3.04 10.39
N ALA A 421 21.86 -1.81 10.90
CA ALA A 421 20.75 -1.15 11.56
C ALA A 421 19.90 -0.44 10.51
N VAL A 422 18.76 -1.01 10.19
CA VAL A 422 17.82 -0.46 9.19
C VAL A 422 16.81 0.42 9.90
N SER A 423 16.80 1.70 9.57
CA SER A 423 15.82 2.68 10.05
C SER A 423 14.80 3.03 8.95
N ASN A 424 13.65 3.53 9.37
CA ASN A 424 12.60 4.01 8.49
C ASN A 424 12.26 5.47 8.85
N ASN A 425 12.50 6.39 7.93
CA ASN A 425 12.20 7.80 8.09
C ASN A 425 10.83 8.20 7.50
N GLY A 426 10.07 7.23 6.98
CA GLY A 426 8.69 7.40 6.55
C GLY A 426 7.70 7.20 7.70
N VAL A 427 6.46 7.63 7.52
CA VAL A 427 5.42 7.53 8.55
C VAL A 427 4.77 6.14 8.62
N ALA A 428 4.81 5.37 7.55
CA ALA A 428 4.19 4.04 7.46
C ALA A 428 5.18 2.90 7.68
N GLY A 429 4.66 1.72 7.99
CA GLY A 429 5.42 0.48 7.94
C GLY A 429 5.74 0.04 6.52
N VAL A 430 6.63 -0.92 6.40
CA VAL A 430 6.92 -1.61 5.13
C VAL A 430 5.72 -2.51 4.78
N PRO A 431 5.04 -2.30 3.63
CA PRO A 431 3.81 -3.07 3.35
C PRO A 431 4.11 -4.49 2.85
N GLY A 432 4.66 -5.29 3.74
CA GLY A 432 5.13 -6.66 3.51
C GLY A 432 6.30 -7.04 4.39
N VAL A 433 7.18 -7.88 3.87
CA VAL A 433 8.43 -8.31 4.51
C VAL A 433 9.62 -7.66 3.82
N LEU A 434 10.47 -6.97 4.56
CA LEU A 434 11.70 -6.43 4.03
C LEU A 434 12.81 -7.50 4.09
N TRP A 435 13.31 -7.88 2.94
CA TRP A 435 14.46 -8.77 2.78
C TRP A 435 15.72 -7.96 2.58
N LEU A 436 16.79 -8.38 3.25
CA LEU A 436 18.12 -7.83 3.10
C LEU A 436 19.02 -8.89 2.48
N THR A 437 19.84 -8.48 1.51
CA THR A 437 20.81 -9.36 0.86
C THR A 437 22.19 -8.74 0.93
N ALA A 438 23.16 -9.48 1.46
CA ALA A 438 24.58 -9.15 1.47
C ALA A 438 25.31 -10.02 0.44
N LYS A 439 25.77 -9.41 -0.66
CA LYS A 439 26.33 -10.13 -1.81
C LYS A 439 27.70 -9.59 -2.19
N SER A 440 28.69 -10.50 -2.41
CA SER A 440 29.98 -10.10 -3.00
C SER A 440 29.83 -9.80 -4.51
N PRO A 441 30.67 -8.92 -5.09
CA PRO A 441 30.62 -8.59 -6.52
C PRO A 441 30.79 -9.81 -7.42
N ASP A 442 31.55 -10.82 -7.02
CA ASP A 442 31.78 -12.07 -7.74
C ASP A 442 30.67 -13.12 -7.52
N GLY A 443 29.68 -12.80 -6.69
CA GLY A 443 28.52 -13.65 -6.38
C GLY A 443 28.81 -14.87 -5.51
N LYS A 444 30.06 -15.09 -5.04
CA LYS A 444 30.40 -16.23 -4.19
C LYS A 444 29.80 -16.13 -2.79
N ILE A 445 29.57 -14.91 -2.31
CA ILE A 445 28.80 -14.64 -1.10
C ILE A 445 27.44 -14.12 -1.52
N ASN A 446 26.40 -14.75 -1.00
CA ASN A 446 25.00 -14.33 -1.19
C ASN A 446 24.22 -14.75 0.06
N LEU A 447 24.21 -13.86 1.04
CA LEU A 447 23.56 -14.08 2.32
C LEU A 447 22.26 -13.26 2.36
N ARG A 448 21.18 -13.87 2.79
CA ARG A 448 19.86 -13.25 2.79
C ARG A 448 19.16 -13.44 4.12
N GLY A 449 18.45 -12.42 4.58
CA GLY A 449 17.63 -12.46 5.77
C GLY A 449 16.47 -11.49 5.67
N SER A 450 15.37 -11.79 6.36
CA SER A 450 14.20 -10.93 6.44
C SER A 450 14.12 -10.19 7.77
N LEU A 451 13.50 -9.01 7.75
CA LEU A 451 13.03 -8.34 8.94
C LEU A 451 11.58 -8.77 9.24
N GLU A 452 11.09 -8.42 10.42
CA GLU A 452 9.71 -8.69 10.80
C GLU A 452 8.73 -7.99 9.85
N PRO A 453 7.56 -8.61 9.53
CA PRO A 453 6.56 -7.99 8.67
C PRO A 453 6.16 -6.59 9.13
N GLY A 454 6.13 -5.63 8.20
CA GLY A 454 5.80 -4.25 8.50
C GLY A 454 6.94 -3.43 9.10
N HIS A 455 8.09 -4.02 9.38
CA HIS A 455 9.20 -3.33 10.03
C HIS A 455 10.39 -3.04 9.11
N PRO A 456 11.16 -1.97 9.41
CA PRO A 456 10.95 -0.99 10.48
C PRO A 456 9.65 -0.22 10.30
N TYR A 457 8.88 -0.06 11.37
CA TYR A 457 7.67 0.75 11.38
C TYR A 457 8.01 2.18 11.81
N GLY A 458 7.46 3.19 11.17
CA GLY A 458 7.73 4.62 11.31
C GLY A 458 8.68 5.06 12.44
N ASP A 459 9.76 5.74 12.10
CA ASP A 459 10.84 6.19 12.99
C ASP A 459 11.49 5.10 13.87
N ALA A 460 11.24 3.80 13.58
CA ALA A 460 11.82 2.68 14.29
C ALA A 460 13.07 2.15 13.59
N LEU A 461 13.78 1.25 14.28
CA LEU A 461 15.00 0.61 13.80
C LEU A 461 14.91 -0.91 13.99
N ARG A 462 15.45 -1.67 13.04
CA ARG A 462 15.62 -3.13 13.11
C ARG A 462 17.02 -3.52 12.69
N LEU A 463 17.53 -4.58 13.30
CA LEU A 463 18.86 -5.12 12.99
C LEU A 463 18.74 -6.34 12.08
N GLY A 464 19.47 -6.32 10.97
CA GLY A 464 19.76 -7.50 10.16
C GLY A 464 21.22 -7.89 10.32
N SER A 465 21.54 -9.18 10.42
CA SER A 465 22.93 -9.62 10.54
C SER A 465 23.30 -10.72 9.55
N PHE A 466 24.56 -10.70 9.11
CA PHE A 466 25.12 -11.64 8.15
C PHE A 466 26.46 -12.15 8.62
N LEU A 467 26.59 -13.46 8.82
CA LEU A 467 27.85 -14.08 9.17
C LEU A 467 28.65 -14.38 7.90
N LEU A 468 29.76 -13.66 7.71
CA LEU A 468 30.60 -13.80 6.54
C LEU A 468 31.48 -15.07 6.62
N PRO A 469 31.93 -15.60 5.48
CA PRO A 469 32.93 -16.66 5.48
C PRO A 469 34.21 -16.26 6.28
N LYS A 470 34.83 -17.24 6.89
CA LYS A 470 36.04 -17.02 7.71
C LYS A 470 37.13 -16.33 6.88
N GLY A 471 37.67 -15.22 7.43
CA GLY A 471 38.74 -14.46 6.80
C GLY A 471 38.33 -13.62 5.58
N TYR A 472 37.05 -13.48 5.31
CA TYR A 472 36.60 -12.62 4.21
C TYR A 472 36.97 -11.16 4.45
N VAL A 473 37.58 -10.56 3.44
CA VAL A 473 37.93 -9.14 3.33
C VAL A 473 37.59 -8.71 1.90
N GLY A 474 36.98 -7.55 1.72
CA GLY A 474 36.61 -7.02 0.44
C GLY A 474 35.21 -6.41 0.41
N THR A 475 34.68 -6.16 -0.76
CA THR A 475 33.40 -5.46 -0.95
C THR A 475 32.23 -6.42 -0.76
N ILE A 476 31.24 -5.98 0.00
CA ILE A 476 29.88 -6.57 0.08
C ILE A 476 28.88 -5.51 -0.35
N ASN A 477 27.98 -5.86 -1.26
CA ASN A 477 26.85 -5.03 -1.67
C ASN A 477 25.62 -5.40 -0.84
N LEU A 478 25.06 -4.41 -0.13
CA LEU A 478 23.84 -4.55 0.67
C LEU A 478 22.64 -4.08 -0.15
N GLN A 479 21.71 -5.00 -0.41
CA GLN A 479 20.47 -4.75 -1.15
C GLN A 479 19.25 -4.92 -0.25
N ALA A 480 18.13 -4.29 -0.64
CA ALA A 480 16.83 -4.53 -0.05
C ALA A 480 15.80 -4.90 -1.12
N GLU A 481 14.91 -5.82 -0.75
CA GLU A 481 13.73 -6.20 -1.52
C GLU A 481 12.53 -6.26 -0.58
N ILE A 482 11.35 -5.96 -1.11
CA ILE A 482 10.10 -6.15 -0.37
C ILE A 482 9.33 -7.33 -0.94
N GLU A 483 8.88 -8.20 -0.07
CA GLU A 483 7.91 -9.24 -0.37
C GLU A 483 6.52 -8.74 0.03
N ILE A 484 5.78 -8.23 -0.95
CA ILE A 484 4.44 -7.66 -0.72
C ILE A 484 3.37 -8.76 -0.63
N ARG A 485 3.54 -9.81 -1.42
CA ARG A 485 2.73 -11.03 -1.39
C ARG A 485 3.67 -12.23 -1.35
N PRO A 486 3.26 -13.38 -0.83
CA PRO A 486 4.11 -14.56 -0.80
C PRO A 486 4.78 -14.83 -2.16
N ASP A 487 6.09 -14.97 -2.14
CA ASP A 487 6.94 -15.23 -3.31
C ASP A 487 7.00 -14.10 -4.37
N VAL A 488 6.45 -12.91 -4.07
CA VAL A 488 6.49 -11.73 -4.94
C VAL A 488 7.45 -10.69 -4.39
N LEU A 489 8.70 -10.76 -4.84
CA LEU A 489 9.77 -9.84 -4.45
C LEU A 489 9.88 -8.68 -5.43
N LYS A 490 10.04 -7.48 -4.88
CA LYS A 490 10.30 -6.26 -5.66
C LYS A 490 11.48 -5.51 -5.06
N PRO A 491 12.39 -4.93 -5.88
CA PRO A 491 13.54 -4.19 -5.37
C PRO A 491 13.10 -2.93 -4.63
N VAL A 492 13.87 -2.57 -3.60
CA VAL A 492 13.68 -1.36 -2.79
C VAL A 492 14.95 -0.52 -2.85
N ALA A 493 14.82 0.72 -3.28
CA ALA A 493 15.89 1.70 -3.24
C ALA A 493 16.05 2.25 -1.82
N TRP A 494 17.29 2.39 -1.36
CA TRP A 494 17.60 2.96 -0.06
C TRP A 494 17.34 4.47 0.00
N ALA A 495 16.70 4.92 1.06
CA ALA A 495 16.38 6.34 1.31
C ALA A 495 17.59 7.08 1.92
N CYS A 496 18.74 7.07 1.28
CA CYS A 496 19.97 7.71 1.77
C CYS A 496 20.62 8.60 0.72
N GLU A 497 21.48 9.53 1.18
CA GLU A 497 22.28 10.42 0.30
C GLU A 497 23.53 9.75 -0.26
N GLN A 498 23.94 8.62 0.31
CA GLN A 498 25.11 7.88 -0.16
C GLN A 498 24.86 7.34 -1.57
N PRO A 499 25.91 7.33 -2.43
CA PRO A 499 25.81 6.78 -3.77
C PRO A 499 25.35 5.32 -3.75
N LEU A 500 24.34 5.02 -4.55
CA LEU A 500 23.88 3.66 -4.80
C LEU A 500 24.53 3.12 -6.08
N ASN A 501 24.80 1.82 -6.09
CA ASN A 501 25.15 1.12 -7.32
C ASN A 501 23.99 1.12 -8.32
N ALA A 502 24.24 0.73 -9.56
CA ALA A 502 23.20 0.69 -10.60
C ALA A 502 22.02 -0.22 -10.26
N ASP A 503 22.23 -1.22 -9.40
CA ASP A 503 21.20 -2.16 -8.91
C ASP A 503 20.51 -1.69 -7.61
N GLY A 504 20.78 -0.45 -7.17
CA GLY A 504 20.24 0.13 -5.95
C GLY A 504 20.92 -0.32 -4.66
N SER A 505 21.97 -1.12 -4.73
CA SER A 505 22.72 -1.58 -3.55
C SER A 505 23.69 -0.52 -3.01
N LEU A 506 24.08 -0.68 -1.73
CA LEU A 506 25.15 0.05 -1.07
C LEU A 506 26.39 -0.82 -0.94
N SER A 507 27.55 -0.29 -1.33
CA SER A 507 28.83 -0.99 -1.18
C SER A 507 29.37 -0.81 0.24
N LEU A 508 29.75 -1.93 0.86
CA LEU A 508 30.38 -2.02 2.18
C LEU A 508 31.81 -2.54 2.00
N ASP A 509 32.74 -1.88 2.65
CA ASP A 509 34.17 -2.30 2.66
C ASP A 509 34.48 -3.10 3.92
N VAL A 510 34.48 -4.43 3.80
CA VAL A 510 34.77 -5.35 4.91
C VAL A 510 36.29 -5.43 5.12
N LYS A 511 36.74 -5.07 6.32
CA LYS A 511 38.17 -4.95 6.69
C LYS A 511 38.64 -6.12 7.56
N PRO A 512 39.94 -6.36 7.61
CA PRO A 512 40.51 -7.27 8.61
C PRO A 512 40.16 -6.78 10.02
N MET A 513 39.78 -7.69 10.90
CA MET A 513 39.49 -7.39 12.31
C MET A 513 40.34 -8.25 13.24
N ASN A 514 40.84 -7.65 14.32
CA ASN A 514 41.48 -8.34 15.39
C ASN A 514 40.46 -9.04 16.30
N ASP A 515 40.89 -10.06 17.04
CA ASP A 515 40.06 -10.65 18.08
C ASP A 515 39.86 -9.66 19.22
N PRO A 516 38.63 -9.57 19.78
CA PRO A 516 38.35 -8.64 20.87
C PRO A 516 39.24 -8.93 22.11
N ASN A 517 39.76 -7.86 22.71
CA ASN A 517 40.69 -7.98 23.83
C ASN A 517 40.10 -8.65 25.08
N TRP A 518 38.81 -8.55 25.31
CA TRP A 518 38.11 -9.20 26.42
C TRP A 518 38.22 -10.74 26.42
N ARG A 519 38.56 -11.36 25.29
CA ARG A 519 38.83 -12.81 25.18
C ARG A 519 40.25 -13.19 25.62
N LYS A 520 41.15 -12.24 25.81
CA LYS A 520 42.51 -12.50 26.22
C LYS A 520 42.69 -12.70 27.74
N GLY A 521 41.59 -12.48 28.51
CA GLY A 521 41.57 -12.60 29.96
C GLY A 521 40.72 -13.75 30.53
N ILE A 522 40.24 -14.71 29.68
CA ILE A 522 39.53 -15.90 30.12
C ILE A 522 40.41 -17.13 29.98
#